data_dee3e7842bd4fd04bd6c20b95f8dd541
#
_entry.id   dee3e7842bd4fd04bd6c20b95f8dd541
#
_cell.length_a   1.000
_cell.length_b   1.000
_cell.length_c   1.000
_cell.angle_alpha   90.00
_cell.angle_beta   90.00
_cell.angle_gamma   90.00
#
_symmetry.space_group_name_H-M   'P 1'
#
loop_
_entity.id
_entity.type
_entity.pdbx_description
1 polymer ?
#
loop_
_entity_poly.entity_id
_entity_poly.type
_entity_poly.pdbx_seq_one_letter_code
_entity_poly.pdbx_strand_id
1 'polypeptide(L)'
;ISNFYNITVNKKIPVFGGLGGGSSNAATVLKFLVKKRIKSEIINEFVNIVGSDLRLFFHKQGFLKDVKTVKKFNNKFKLDFLLVYPKIKCSTEEIYSKVRNYSKKQLFVKKNHRSKTAFIHDLVNSKNDLQLIVEKKHQIIKKLLKSIRNREGCHFARMSGSGSTCYGLFLNRSCSLAALKKLRRKYPKFWFSIAKSI
;
A
#
# COMPACT_ATOMS: atom_id res chain seq x y z
N ILE A 1 -17.31 -22.43 15.17
CA ILE A 1 -16.47 -21.84 16.22
C ILE A 1 -17.28 -21.91 17.49
N SER A 2 -16.85 -22.74 18.45
CA SER A 2 -17.57 -22.97 19.72
C SER A 2 -17.23 -21.92 20.81
N ASN A 3 -16.28 -21.03 20.54
CA ASN A 3 -15.79 -20.05 21.53
C ASN A 3 -16.15 -18.62 21.11
N PHE A 4 -16.53 -17.82 22.09
CA PHE A 4 -16.71 -16.37 21.92
C PHE A 4 -15.36 -15.68 22.20
N TYR A 5 -15.05 -14.65 21.43
CA TYR A 5 -13.83 -13.88 21.54
C TYR A 5 -14.16 -12.40 21.67
N ASN A 6 -13.51 -11.71 22.60
CA ASN A 6 -13.48 -10.26 22.64
C ASN A 6 -12.24 -9.77 21.88
N ILE A 7 -12.44 -8.97 20.85
CA ILE A 7 -11.37 -8.51 19.96
C ILE A 7 -11.25 -6.99 20.06
N THR A 8 -10.12 -6.53 20.60
CA THR A 8 -9.79 -5.09 20.67
C THR A 8 -8.75 -4.74 19.63
N VAL A 9 -9.02 -3.70 18.82
CA VAL A 9 -8.12 -3.22 17.77
C VAL A 9 -7.58 -1.84 18.12
N ASN A 10 -6.31 -1.74 18.47
CA ASN A 10 -5.62 -0.45 18.65
C ASN A 10 -5.03 0.04 17.32
N LYS A 11 -5.70 0.99 16.67
CA LYS A 11 -5.32 1.52 15.36
C LYS A 11 -4.14 2.49 15.45
N LYS A 12 -2.96 2.06 14.98
CA LYS A 12 -1.76 2.91 14.83
C LYS A 12 -1.55 3.40 13.38
N ILE A 13 -2.23 2.76 12.42
CA ILE A 13 -2.20 3.14 10.99
C ILE A 13 -3.41 4.05 10.73
N PRO A 14 -3.24 5.16 9.97
CA PRO A 14 -4.34 6.06 9.65
C PRO A 14 -5.53 5.36 9.00
N VAL A 15 -6.71 5.63 9.51
CA VAL A 15 -7.96 5.22 8.88
C VAL A 15 -8.20 6.09 7.65
N PHE A 16 -8.77 5.53 6.57
CA PHE A 16 -8.94 6.18 5.27
C PHE A 16 -7.63 6.64 4.60
N GLY A 17 -6.50 6.00 4.96
CA GLY A 17 -5.18 6.32 4.40
C GLY A 17 -4.80 5.57 3.13
N GLY A 18 -5.64 4.66 2.60
CA GLY A 18 -5.28 3.83 1.44
C GLY A 18 -4.17 2.79 1.72
N LEU A 19 -4.02 2.36 2.98
CA LEU A 19 -2.98 1.42 3.43
C LEU A 19 -3.51 0.00 3.72
N GLY A 20 -4.76 -0.29 3.41
CA GLY A 20 -5.35 -1.60 3.63
C GLY A 20 -5.46 -2.02 5.11
N GLY A 21 -5.46 -1.05 6.05
CA GLY A 21 -5.43 -1.35 7.49
C GLY A 21 -6.62 -2.15 7.99
N GLY A 22 -7.81 -1.97 7.39
CA GLY A 22 -9.01 -2.79 7.68
C GLY A 22 -8.81 -4.24 7.26
N SER A 23 -8.41 -4.44 6.01
CA SER A 23 -8.13 -5.78 5.45
C SER A 23 -7.00 -6.50 6.18
N SER A 24 -5.97 -5.78 6.62
CA SER A 24 -4.89 -6.34 7.44
C SER A 24 -5.39 -6.85 8.79
N ASN A 25 -6.26 -6.08 9.48
CA ASN A 25 -6.85 -6.51 10.75
C ASN A 25 -7.75 -7.74 10.55
N ALA A 26 -8.61 -7.73 9.53
CA ALA A 26 -9.47 -8.87 9.22
C ALA A 26 -8.65 -10.15 8.92
N ALA A 27 -7.58 -10.04 8.12
CA ALA A 27 -6.69 -11.17 7.87
C ALA A 27 -6.01 -11.69 9.13
N THR A 28 -5.63 -10.80 10.06
CA THR A 28 -5.00 -11.18 11.33
C THR A 28 -5.99 -11.93 12.23
N VAL A 29 -7.21 -11.43 12.35
CA VAL A 29 -8.28 -12.09 13.11
C VAL A 29 -8.59 -13.47 12.52
N LEU A 30 -8.77 -13.56 11.19
CA LEU A 30 -9.01 -14.84 10.53
C LEU A 30 -7.89 -15.87 10.77
N LYS A 31 -6.64 -15.45 10.68
CA LYS A 31 -5.49 -16.32 10.96
C LYS A 31 -5.50 -16.83 12.40
N PHE A 32 -5.90 -16.00 13.35
CA PHE A 32 -6.01 -16.37 14.76
C PHE A 32 -7.15 -17.38 14.99
N LEU A 33 -8.35 -17.10 14.46
CA LEU A 33 -9.54 -17.91 14.69
C LEU A 33 -9.45 -19.30 14.04
N VAL A 34 -8.89 -19.37 12.83
CA VAL A 34 -8.86 -20.64 12.07
C VAL A 34 -7.73 -21.56 12.53
N LYS A 35 -6.65 -21.05 13.15
CA LYS A 35 -5.48 -21.81 13.67
C LYS A 35 -4.80 -22.78 12.69
N LYS A 36 -5.43 -23.10 11.57
CA LYS A 36 -4.97 -24.00 10.51
C LYS A 36 -4.84 -23.23 9.18
N ARG A 37 -4.39 -23.90 8.12
CA ARG A 37 -4.40 -23.31 6.77
C ARG A 37 -5.82 -22.97 6.37
N ILE A 38 -6.08 -21.68 6.16
CA ILE A 38 -7.40 -21.20 5.77
C ILE A 38 -7.69 -21.67 4.33
N LYS A 39 -8.82 -22.33 4.14
CA LYS A 39 -9.27 -22.77 2.80
C LYS A 39 -9.60 -21.57 1.93
N SER A 40 -9.40 -21.73 0.62
CA SER A 40 -9.65 -20.66 -0.37
C SER A 40 -11.10 -20.19 -0.38
N GLU A 41 -12.05 -21.09 -0.11
CA GLU A 41 -13.48 -20.83 -0.07
C GLU A 41 -13.78 -19.80 1.03
N ILE A 42 -13.25 -20.02 2.24
CA ILE A 42 -13.40 -19.09 3.38
C ILE A 42 -12.82 -17.71 3.03
N ILE A 43 -11.62 -17.67 2.42
CA ILE A 43 -11.03 -16.40 2.00
C ILE A 43 -11.93 -15.70 0.98
N ASN A 44 -12.57 -16.45 0.06
CA ASN A 44 -13.46 -15.90 -0.95
C ASN A 44 -14.70 -15.24 -0.32
N GLU A 45 -15.33 -15.89 0.65
CA GLU A 45 -16.48 -15.35 1.39
C GLU A 45 -16.10 -14.04 2.09
N PHE A 46 -15.00 -14.03 2.83
CA PHE A 46 -14.56 -12.82 3.52
C PHE A 46 -14.12 -11.70 2.57
N VAL A 47 -13.57 -12.01 1.39
CA VAL A 47 -13.25 -11.00 0.37
C VAL A 47 -14.48 -10.26 -0.12
N ASN A 48 -15.61 -10.93 -0.25
CA ASN A 48 -16.88 -10.29 -0.66
C ASN A 48 -17.37 -9.28 0.39
N ILE A 49 -17.07 -9.51 1.68
CA ILE A 49 -17.48 -8.63 2.79
C ILE A 49 -16.45 -7.52 3.04
N VAL A 50 -15.17 -7.86 3.06
CA VAL A 50 -14.07 -6.96 3.50
C VAL A 50 -13.42 -6.21 2.34
N GLY A 51 -13.45 -6.80 1.13
CA GLY A 51 -12.82 -6.27 -0.07
C GLY A 51 -11.61 -7.10 -0.56
N SER A 52 -11.28 -6.93 -1.83
CA SER A 52 -10.27 -7.74 -2.56
C SER A 52 -8.86 -7.69 -1.96
N ASP A 53 -8.48 -6.57 -1.34
CA ASP A 53 -7.17 -6.39 -0.72
C ASP A 53 -6.89 -7.39 0.42
N LEU A 54 -7.95 -7.98 1.02
CA LEU A 54 -7.81 -9.00 2.06
C LEU A 54 -6.87 -10.12 1.65
N ARG A 55 -6.91 -10.56 0.37
CA ARG A 55 -6.07 -11.65 -0.15
C ARG A 55 -4.58 -11.37 -0.04
N LEU A 56 -4.16 -10.12 -0.22
CA LEU A 56 -2.74 -9.74 -0.15
C LEU A 56 -2.14 -10.01 1.23
N PHE A 57 -2.93 -9.88 2.30
CA PHE A 57 -2.46 -10.03 3.68
C PHE A 57 -2.26 -11.49 4.11
N PHE A 58 -2.59 -12.46 3.26
CA PHE A 58 -2.21 -13.87 3.45
C PHE A 58 -0.86 -14.21 2.83
N HIS A 59 -0.20 -13.27 2.16
CA HIS A 59 1.09 -13.43 1.50
C HIS A 59 2.09 -12.37 1.99
N LYS A 60 3.39 -12.69 1.95
CA LYS A 60 4.45 -11.72 2.33
C LYS A 60 4.61 -10.64 1.27
N GLN A 61 4.91 -11.05 0.02
CA GLN A 61 5.01 -10.14 -1.12
C GLN A 61 4.27 -10.78 -2.29
N GLY A 62 3.48 -9.99 -2.98
CA GLY A 62 2.70 -10.48 -4.10
C GLY A 62 2.02 -9.36 -4.87
N PHE A 63 1.38 -9.75 -5.94
CA PHE A 63 0.65 -8.90 -6.84
C PHE A 63 -0.77 -9.45 -7.04
N LEU A 64 -1.78 -8.62 -6.79
CA LEU A 64 -3.17 -8.96 -7.07
C LEU A 64 -3.42 -8.80 -8.58
N LYS A 65 -3.39 -9.92 -9.30
CA LYS A 65 -3.57 -9.94 -10.76
C LYS A 65 -4.99 -9.56 -11.18
N ASP A 66 -5.93 -10.04 -10.42
CA ASP A 66 -7.37 -9.82 -10.52
C ASP A 66 -7.99 -9.98 -9.13
N VAL A 67 -9.31 -9.78 -9.00
CA VAL A 67 -10.00 -9.85 -7.71
C VAL A 67 -9.83 -11.20 -7.01
N LYS A 68 -9.53 -12.27 -7.74
CA LYS A 68 -9.47 -13.66 -7.23
C LYS A 68 -8.03 -14.17 -7.06
N THR A 69 -7.05 -13.65 -7.79
CA THR A 69 -5.73 -14.27 -7.95
C THR A 69 -4.60 -13.39 -7.44
N VAL A 70 -3.85 -13.88 -6.45
CA VAL A 70 -2.59 -13.29 -6.02
C VAL A 70 -1.42 -14.05 -6.62
N LYS A 71 -0.58 -13.37 -7.38
CA LYS A 71 0.72 -13.89 -7.79
C LYS A 71 1.78 -13.50 -6.76
N LYS A 72 2.44 -14.50 -6.19
CA LYS A 72 3.56 -14.32 -5.25
C LYS A 72 4.82 -13.95 -6.02
N PHE A 73 5.65 -13.10 -5.45
CA PHE A 73 7.00 -12.90 -5.95
C PHE A 73 7.92 -14.01 -5.43
N ASN A 74 8.75 -14.59 -6.31
CA ASN A 74 9.70 -15.63 -5.94
C ASN A 74 10.83 -15.02 -5.09
N ASN A 75 11.35 -13.86 -5.50
CA ASN A 75 12.37 -13.13 -4.77
C ASN A 75 11.73 -12.07 -3.87
N LYS A 76 12.10 -12.09 -2.59
CA LYS A 76 11.62 -11.15 -1.58
C LYS A 76 12.70 -10.12 -1.32
N PHE A 77 12.58 -8.96 -1.96
CA PHE A 77 13.52 -7.87 -1.75
C PHE A 77 13.13 -7.03 -0.54
N LYS A 78 14.10 -6.74 0.31
CA LYS A 78 13.92 -5.79 1.42
C LYS A 78 13.95 -4.37 0.86
N LEU A 79 12.83 -3.66 0.98
CA LEU A 79 12.62 -2.31 0.47
C LEU A 79 12.29 -1.38 1.65
N ASP A 80 12.86 -0.19 1.65
CA ASP A 80 12.68 0.81 2.70
C ASP A 80 11.76 1.92 2.20
N PHE A 81 10.69 2.21 2.96
CA PHE A 81 9.67 3.17 2.60
C PHE A 81 9.53 4.27 3.64
N LEU A 82 9.24 5.48 3.16
CA LEU A 82 8.65 6.55 3.96
C LEU A 82 7.18 6.67 3.58
N LEU A 83 6.30 6.58 4.57
CA LEU A 83 4.86 6.79 4.44
C LEU A 83 4.50 8.15 5.01
N VAL A 84 3.66 8.92 4.30
CA VAL A 84 3.20 10.24 4.72
C VAL A 84 1.70 10.36 4.47
N TYR A 85 0.90 10.55 5.52
CA TYR A 85 -0.53 10.75 5.42
C TYR A 85 -0.88 12.21 5.74
N PRO A 86 -1.42 12.98 4.77
CA PRO A 86 -1.73 14.39 4.93
C PRO A 86 -3.03 14.67 5.68
N LYS A 87 -3.65 13.65 6.28
CA LYS A 87 -4.94 13.71 6.99
C LYS A 87 -6.13 14.12 6.13
N ILE A 88 -6.05 13.85 4.82
CA ILE A 88 -7.15 14.06 3.89
C ILE A 88 -7.88 12.72 3.72
N LYS A 89 -9.18 12.72 3.97
CA LYS A 89 -10.03 11.55 3.72
C LYS A 89 -10.37 11.48 2.23
N CYS A 90 -10.10 10.33 1.60
CA CYS A 90 -10.49 10.03 0.23
C CYS A 90 -11.53 8.90 0.26
N SER A 91 -12.71 9.13 -0.30
CA SER A 91 -13.68 8.07 -0.53
C SER A 91 -13.18 7.17 -1.67
N THR A 92 -13.00 5.89 -1.39
CA THR A 92 -12.59 4.91 -2.40
C THR A 92 -13.59 4.87 -3.55
N GLU A 93 -14.87 4.81 -3.25
CA GLU A 93 -15.96 4.80 -4.22
C GLU A 93 -15.94 6.04 -5.13
N GLU A 94 -15.87 7.24 -4.53
CA GLU A 94 -15.79 8.51 -5.27
C GLU A 94 -14.57 8.56 -6.19
N ILE A 95 -13.40 8.08 -5.74
CA ILE A 95 -12.20 8.11 -6.57
C ILE A 95 -12.29 7.12 -7.73
N TYR A 96 -12.79 5.90 -7.48
CA TYR A 96 -12.98 4.90 -8.53
C TYR A 96 -14.02 5.33 -9.57
N SER A 97 -15.12 5.97 -9.17
CA SER A 97 -16.17 6.43 -10.12
C SER A 97 -15.66 7.50 -11.10
N LYS A 98 -14.57 8.19 -10.78
CA LYS A 98 -13.94 9.21 -11.64
C LYS A 98 -12.89 8.67 -12.60
N VAL A 99 -12.57 7.36 -12.56
CA VAL A 99 -11.61 6.75 -13.47
C VAL A 99 -12.27 6.53 -14.82
N ARG A 100 -11.84 7.29 -15.84
CA ARG A 100 -12.32 7.13 -17.21
C ARG A 100 -11.56 6.07 -17.99
N ASN A 101 -10.23 6.01 -17.78
CA ASN A 101 -9.35 5.08 -18.49
C ASN A 101 -8.34 4.51 -17.49
N TYR A 102 -8.16 3.19 -17.55
CA TYR A 102 -7.10 2.50 -16.82
C TYR A 102 -5.86 2.36 -17.70
N SER A 103 -4.69 2.43 -17.09
CA SER A 103 -3.43 2.12 -17.76
C SER A 103 -3.48 0.73 -18.37
N LYS A 104 -2.89 0.57 -19.56
CA LYS A 104 -2.74 -0.75 -20.18
C LYS A 104 -2.10 -1.71 -19.19
N LYS A 105 -2.59 -2.96 -19.15
CA LYS A 105 -2.12 -3.99 -18.23
C LYS A 105 -0.60 -4.13 -18.31
N GLN A 106 0.09 -3.73 -17.25
CA GLN A 106 1.54 -3.76 -17.24
C GLN A 106 2.03 -5.21 -17.17
N LEU A 107 3.08 -5.52 -17.94
CA LEU A 107 3.74 -6.84 -17.97
C LEU A 107 4.53 -7.17 -16.69
N PHE A 108 4.40 -6.35 -15.64
CA PHE A 108 5.05 -6.50 -14.35
C PHE A 108 4.93 -7.93 -13.78
N VAL A 109 3.81 -8.58 -14.06
CA VAL A 109 3.46 -9.91 -13.51
C VAL A 109 4.22 -11.06 -14.16
N LYS A 110 4.85 -10.86 -15.33
CA LYS A 110 5.51 -11.94 -16.09
C LYS A 110 6.99 -12.11 -15.78
N LYS A 111 7.62 -11.18 -15.06
CA LYS A 111 9.08 -11.20 -14.84
C LYS A 111 9.44 -11.72 -13.45
N ASN A 112 10.17 -12.83 -13.41
CA ASN A 112 10.94 -13.22 -12.24
C ASN A 112 12.16 -12.30 -12.17
N HIS A 113 12.08 -11.27 -11.32
CA HIS A 113 13.19 -10.34 -11.15
C HIS A 113 14.37 -11.06 -10.50
N ARG A 114 15.49 -11.12 -11.21
CA ARG A 114 16.72 -11.74 -10.71
C ARG A 114 17.49 -10.83 -9.75
N SER A 115 17.26 -9.52 -9.79
CA SER A 115 17.94 -8.54 -8.93
C SER A 115 16.97 -7.53 -8.33
N LYS A 116 17.35 -6.95 -7.18
CA LYS A 116 16.63 -5.86 -6.52
C LYS A 116 16.53 -4.64 -7.43
N THR A 117 17.58 -4.33 -8.18
CA THR A 117 17.64 -3.18 -9.11
C THR A 117 16.60 -3.33 -10.23
N ALA A 118 16.52 -4.51 -10.87
CA ALA A 118 15.53 -4.78 -11.90
C ALA A 118 14.09 -4.68 -11.34
N PHE A 119 13.87 -5.15 -10.11
CA PHE A 119 12.58 -5.02 -9.44
C PHE A 119 12.21 -3.56 -9.17
N ILE A 120 13.14 -2.75 -8.66
CA ILE A 120 12.93 -1.32 -8.42
C ILE A 120 12.65 -0.59 -9.74
N HIS A 121 13.39 -0.90 -10.81
CA HIS A 121 13.16 -0.30 -12.13
C HIS A 121 11.72 -0.53 -12.61
N ASP A 122 11.19 -1.74 -12.49
CA ASP A 122 9.81 -2.03 -12.87
C ASP A 122 8.79 -1.34 -11.93
N LEU A 123 9.10 -1.23 -10.62
CA LEU A 123 8.30 -0.43 -9.71
C LEU A 123 8.25 1.06 -10.10
N VAL A 124 9.37 1.64 -10.49
CA VAL A 124 9.45 3.04 -10.96
C VAL A 124 8.54 3.27 -12.16
N ASN A 125 8.51 2.32 -13.10
CA ASN A 125 7.71 2.41 -14.33
C ASN A 125 6.24 2.05 -14.14
N SER A 126 5.84 1.53 -12.98
CA SER A 126 4.43 1.27 -12.67
C SER A 126 3.70 2.58 -12.32
N LYS A 127 2.36 2.58 -12.37
CA LYS A 127 1.52 3.76 -12.11
C LYS A 127 0.40 3.43 -11.13
N ASN A 128 -0.14 4.45 -10.51
CA ASN A 128 -1.41 4.40 -9.80
C ASN A 128 -2.41 5.30 -10.55
N ASP A 129 -3.36 4.71 -11.25
CA ASP A 129 -4.33 5.42 -12.08
C ASP A 129 -5.24 6.35 -11.27
N LEU A 130 -5.42 6.06 -9.98
CA LEU A 130 -6.22 6.89 -9.06
C LEU A 130 -5.49 8.18 -8.64
N GLN A 131 -4.16 8.21 -8.74
CA GLN A 131 -3.34 9.30 -8.22
C GLN A 131 -3.66 10.65 -8.87
N LEU A 132 -3.78 10.70 -10.20
CA LEU A 132 -4.05 11.94 -10.93
C LEU A 132 -5.41 12.55 -10.55
N ILE A 133 -6.41 11.71 -10.25
CA ILE A 133 -7.73 12.14 -9.82
C ILE A 133 -7.63 12.84 -8.47
N VAL A 134 -6.90 12.23 -7.52
CA VAL A 134 -6.71 12.80 -6.19
C VAL A 134 -5.83 14.05 -6.22
N GLU A 135 -4.79 14.08 -7.06
CA GLU A 135 -3.95 15.28 -7.24
C GLU A 135 -4.74 16.48 -7.79
N LYS A 136 -5.68 16.24 -8.72
CA LYS A 136 -6.56 17.31 -9.25
C LYS A 136 -7.48 17.85 -8.16
N LYS A 137 -8.05 16.99 -7.32
CA LYS A 137 -8.94 17.38 -6.22
C LYS A 137 -8.18 18.03 -5.06
N HIS A 138 -6.97 17.56 -4.79
CA HIS A 138 -6.16 17.94 -3.62
C HIS A 138 -4.72 18.27 -4.03
N GLN A 139 -4.47 19.53 -4.40
CA GLN A 139 -3.14 20.00 -4.85
C GLN A 139 -2.01 19.71 -3.86
N ILE A 140 -2.32 19.60 -2.57
CA ILE A 140 -1.34 19.24 -1.54
C ILE A 140 -0.72 17.86 -1.77
N ILE A 141 -1.44 16.91 -2.38
CA ILE A 141 -0.93 15.56 -2.72
C ILE A 141 0.18 15.70 -3.76
N LYS A 142 -0.04 16.48 -4.82
CA LYS A 142 0.96 16.77 -5.86
C LYS A 142 2.21 17.41 -5.26
N LYS A 143 2.03 18.42 -4.38
CA LYS A 143 3.13 19.12 -3.68
C LYS A 143 3.90 18.14 -2.76
N LEU A 144 3.19 17.28 -2.04
CA LEU A 144 3.78 16.29 -1.14
C LEU A 144 4.60 15.25 -1.93
N LEU A 145 4.06 14.69 -3.00
CA LEU A 145 4.76 13.72 -3.85
C LEU A 145 6.04 14.32 -4.45
N LYS A 146 5.98 15.58 -4.94
CA LYS A 146 7.18 16.30 -5.38
C LYS A 146 8.18 16.46 -4.25
N SER A 147 7.71 16.82 -3.04
CA SER A 147 8.59 17.00 -1.87
C SER A 147 9.26 15.70 -1.43
N ILE A 148 8.58 14.55 -1.53
CA ILE A 148 9.15 13.22 -1.24
C ILE A 148 10.16 12.83 -2.31
N ARG A 149 9.80 12.97 -3.60
CA ARG A 149 10.64 12.59 -4.75
C ARG A 149 11.98 13.33 -4.75
N ASN A 150 11.99 14.60 -4.32
CA ASN A 150 13.18 15.43 -4.25
C ASN A 150 14.03 15.17 -3.00
N ARG A 151 13.82 14.07 -2.27
CA ARG A 151 14.71 13.67 -1.17
C ARG A 151 15.80 12.75 -1.70
N GLU A 152 16.98 12.93 -1.15
CA GLU A 152 18.14 12.12 -1.46
C GLU A 152 17.85 10.62 -1.25
N GLY A 153 18.30 9.79 -2.19
CA GLY A 153 18.07 8.36 -2.18
C GLY A 153 16.61 7.92 -2.45
N CYS A 154 15.72 8.82 -2.87
CA CYS A 154 14.36 8.47 -3.26
C CYS A 154 14.33 7.94 -4.70
N HIS A 155 13.98 6.66 -4.88
CA HIS A 155 13.80 6.07 -6.21
C HIS A 155 12.54 6.59 -6.91
N PHE A 156 11.44 6.66 -6.17
CA PHE A 156 10.18 7.25 -6.65
C PHE A 156 9.24 7.57 -5.47
N ALA A 157 8.26 8.43 -5.74
CA ALA A 157 7.16 8.72 -4.82
C ALA A 157 5.81 8.50 -5.52
N ARG A 158 4.84 7.92 -4.78
CA ARG A 158 3.52 7.57 -5.29
C ARG A 158 2.47 7.60 -4.20
N MET A 159 1.20 7.77 -4.58
CA MET A 159 0.07 7.61 -3.68
C MET A 159 -0.29 6.13 -3.52
N SER A 160 -0.70 5.72 -2.34
CA SER A 160 -1.13 4.35 -2.02
C SER A 160 -2.63 4.18 -2.25
N GLY A 161 -3.01 3.21 -3.07
CA GLY A 161 -4.42 2.89 -3.35
C GLY A 161 -5.22 4.11 -3.78
N SER A 162 -6.42 4.29 -3.22
CA SER A 162 -7.29 5.45 -3.45
C SER A 162 -6.86 6.71 -2.66
N GLY A 163 -5.75 6.65 -1.91
CA GLY A 163 -5.22 7.77 -1.16
C GLY A 163 -5.74 7.85 0.28
N SER A 164 -5.33 8.87 1.00
CA SER A 164 -4.43 9.95 0.57
C SER A 164 -2.97 9.74 0.96
N THR A 165 -2.61 8.58 1.56
CA THR A 165 -1.21 8.33 1.94
C THR A 165 -0.33 8.35 0.71
N CYS A 166 0.73 9.16 0.76
CA CYS A 166 1.83 9.15 -0.18
C CYS A 166 2.99 8.36 0.39
N TYR A 167 3.74 7.68 -0.46
CA TYR A 167 4.94 6.98 -0.04
C TYR A 167 6.11 7.23 -0.99
N GLY A 168 7.31 7.16 -0.45
CA GLY A 168 8.55 7.10 -1.23
C GLY A 168 9.26 5.80 -0.98
N LEU A 169 9.81 5.19 -2.04
CA LEU A 169 10.77 4.09 -1.94
C LEU A 169 12.17 4.69 -1.91
N PHE A 170 12.96 4.28 -0.92
CA PHE A 170 14.31 4.82 -0.70
C PHE A 170 15.38 3.75 -0.87
N LEU A 171 16.58 4.21 -1.21
CA LEU A 171 17.78 3.37 -1.36
C LEU A 171 18.01 2.51 -0.11
N ASN A 172 17.89 3.14 1.06
CA ASN A 172 18.08 2.50 2.35
C ASN A 172 17.30 3.22 3.47
N ARG A 173 17.34 2.64 4.68
CA ARG A 173 16.68 3.17 5.86
C ARG A 173 17.21 4.55 6.29
N SER A 174 18.51 4.81 6.14
CA SER A 174 19.11 6.09 6.51
C SER A 174 18.54 7.23 5.66
N CYS A 175 18.45 7.04 4.34
CA CYS A 175 17.86 8.02 3.42
C CYS A 175 16.37 8.27 3.77
N SER A 176 15.61 7.21 4.08
CA SER A 176 14.19 7.37 4.44
C SER A 176 14.00 8.10 5.77
N LEU A 177 14.88 7.89 6.76
CA LEU A 177 14.88 8.63 8.04
C LEU A 177 15.27 10.11 7.86
N ALA A 178 16.29 10.40 7.04
CA ALA A 178 16.68 11.77 6.71
C ALA A 178 15.54 12.53 6.02
N ALA A 179 14.88 11.86 5.06
CA ALA A 179 13.69 12.39 4.39
C ALA A 179 12.54 12.66 5.39
N LEU A 180 12.28 11.73 6.30
CA LEU A 180 11.26 11.89 7.35
C LEU A 180 11.53 13.14 8.19
N LYS A 181 12.76 13.31 8.70
CA LYS A 181 13.13 14.48 9.53
C LYS A 181 12.86 15.79 8.79
N LYS A 182 13.31 15.91 7.53
CA LYS A 182 13.11 17.13 6.71
C LYS A 182 11.64 17.39 6.39
N LEU A 183 10.89 16.34 6.02
CA LEU A 183 9.48 16.49 5.64
C LEU A 183 8.57 16.73 6.84
N ARG A 184 8.88 16.19 8.03
CA ARG A 184 8.13 16.45 9.27
C ARG A 184 8.22 17.92 9.67
N ARG A 185 9.38 18.58 9.48
CA ARG A 185 9.54 20.02 9.71
C ARG A 185 8.67 20.85 8.75
N LYS A 186 8.61 20.43 7.48
CA LYS A 186 7.82 21.11 6.44
C LYS A 186 6.31 20.90 6.59
N TYR A 187 5.89 19.74 7.07
CA TYR A 187 4.49 19.32 7.19
C TYR A 187 4.19 18.80 8.61
N PRO A 188 4.26 19.62 9.65
CA PRO A 188 4.21 19.16 11.06
C PRO A 188 2.88 18.50 11.43
N LYS A 189 1.78 18.83 10.74
CA LYS A 189 0.44 18.29 11.00
C LYS A 189 0.17 16.94 10.34
N PHE A 190 1.08 16.46 9.46
CA PHE A 190 0.91 15.19 8.77
C PHE A 190 1.37 14.02 9.65
N TRP A 191 0.87 12.84 9.34
CA TRP A 191 1.37 11.60 9.96
C TRP A 191 2.50 11.02 9.11
N PHE A 192 3.53 10.50 9.78
CA PHE A 192 4.71 9.92 9.16
C PHE A 192 5.06 8.57 9.77
N SER A 193 5.48 7.63 8.94
CA SER A 193 6.04 6.35 9.38
C SER A 193 7.11 5.86 8.42
N ILE A 194 8.12 5.19 8.97
CA ILE A 194 9.05 4.38 8.19
C ILE A 194 8.53 2.95 8.17
N ALA A 195 8.57 2.33 7.01
CA ALA A 195 8.16 0.94 6.82
C ALA A 195 9.20 0.17 6.02
N LYS A 196 9.20 -1.16 6.18
CA LYS A 196 10.04 -2.08 5.41
C LYS A 196 9.18 -3.20 4.86
N SER A 197 9.48 -3.65 3.64
CA SER A 197 8.83 -4.84 3.10
C SER A 197 9.26 -6.10 3.85
N ILE A 198 8.35 -7.06 4.00
CA ILE A 198 8.54 -8.35 4.69
C ILE A 198 8.76 -9.49 3.70
#